data_91065e490a9c6b4feb64f2b3cd36f30d
#
_entry.id   91065e490a9c6b4feb64f2b3cd36f30d
#
_cell.length_a   1.000
_cell.length_b   1.000
_cell.length_c   1.000
_cell.angle_alpha   90.00
_cell.angle_beta   90.00
_cell.angle_gamma   90.00
#
_symmetry.space_group_name_H-M   'P 1'
#
loop_
_entity.id
_entity.type
_entity.pdbx_description
1 polymer ?
#
loop_
_entity_poly.entity_id
_entity_poly.type
_entity_poly.pdbx_seq_one_letter_code
_entity_poly.pdbx_strand_id
1 'polypeptide(L)'
;MVEESRYEDSGAPVINPSTLLARVIVRQIVEAGITDVVISPGSRNAPLSIAFHQASVKGLIKLHVRIDERTAAFFALGIAKASGRPVPIVCTSGTAVANYHPAVLEASHTNLPLLVLTADRPASLRKTGAN
;
A
#
# COMPACT_ATOMS: atom_id res chain seq x y z
N MET A 1 24.13 10.62 40.83
CA MET A 1 24.81 10.70 39.52
C MET A 1 24.15 9.63 38.65
N VAL A 2 23.30 10.06 37.74
CA VAL A 2 22.69 9.19 36.76
C VAL A 2 23.57 9.22 35.53
N GLU A 3 24.17 8.08 35.20
CA GLU A 3 25.05 7.93 34.04
C GLU A 3 24.20 8.03 32.77
N GLU A 4 24.36 9.12 32.02
CA GLU A 4 23.77 9.31 30.70
C GLU A 4 24.36 8.25 29.75
N SER A 5 23.56 7.22 29.42
CA SER A 5 23.86 6.30 28.35
C SER A 5 23.96 7.09 27.04
N ARG A 6 25.17 7.32 26.57
CA ARG A 6 25.42 7.85 25.23
C ARG A 6 24.96 6.81 24.20
N TYR A 7 23.83 7.09 23.58
CA TYR A 7 23.40 6.37 22.37
C TYR A 7 24.38 6.74 21.25
N GLU A 8 25.38 5.90 21.02
CA GLU A 8 26.26 6.02 19.86
C GLU A 8 25.46 5.54 18.63
N ASP A 9 24.93 6.52 17.90
CA ASP A 9 24.34 6.31 16.58
C ASP A 9 25.46 5.86 15.62
N SER A 10 25.47 4.58 15.26
CA SER A 10 26.46 3.96 14.35
C SER A 10 26.29 4.40 12.88
N GLY A 11 25.81 5.59 12.63
CA GLY A 11 26.00 6.36 11.39
C GLY A 11 25.48 5.75 10.05
N ALA A 12 25.04 4.51 10.03
CA ALA A 12 24.41 3.92 8.85
C ALA A 12 22.88 3.96 9.01
N PRO A 13 22.12 4.53 8.07
CA PRO A 13 20.67 4.56 8.17
C PRO A 13 20.14 3.11 8.17
N VAL A 14 19.70 2.63 9.33
CA VAL A 14 19.02 1.34 9.47
C VAL A 14 17.67 1.48 8.76
N ILE A 15 17.58 0.95 7.55
CA ILE A 15 16.31 0.93 6.82
C ILE A 15 15.39 -0.07 7.53
N ASN A 16 14.27 0.42 8.03
CA ASN A 16 13.24 -0.43 8.61
C ASN A 16 12.82 -1.51 7.60
N PRO A 17 12.72 -2.79 7.99
CA PRO A 17 12.34 -3.89 7.09
C PRO A 17 11.03 -3.64 6.33
N SER A 18 10.02 -3.02 6.96
CA SER A 18 8.76 -2.67 6.29
C SER A 18 8.96 -1.63 5.17
N THR A 19 9.87 -0.68 5.38
CA THR A 19 10.24 0.32 4.36
C THR A 19 10.97 -0.34 3.19
N LEU A 20 11.88 -1.27 3.48
CA LEU A 20 12.60 -2.03 2.46
C LEU A 20 11.63 -2.86 1.62
N LEU A 21 10.75 -3.62 2.28
CA LEU A 21 9.74 -4.43 1.60
C LEU A 21 8.83 -3.57 0.70
N ALA A 22 8.36 -2.42 1.21
CA ALA A 22 7.54 -1.50 0.44
C ALA A 22 8.26 -1.00 -0.82
N ARG A 23 9.54 -0.64 -0.72
CA ARG A 23 10.35 -0.23 -1.87
C ARG A 23 10.52 -1.33 -2.90
N VAL A 24 10.72 -2.57 -2.45
CA VAL A 24 10.83 -3.74 -3.35
C VAL A 24 9.51 -3.97 -4.09
N ILE A 25 8.37 -3.96 -3.37
CA ILE A 25 7.04 -4.12 -3.98
C ILE A 25 6.78 -3.03 -5.03
N VAL A 26 7.01 -1.77 -4.69
CA VAL A 26 6.77 -0.64 -5.61
C VAL A 26 7.69 -0.72 -6.82
N ARG A 27 8.95 -1.10 -6.63
CA ARG A 27 9.87 -1.32 -7.73
C ARG A 27 9.38 -2.40 -8.69
N GLN A 28 8.93 -3.56 -8.18
CA GLN A 28 8.39 -4.64 -9.01
C GLN A 28 7.13 -4.20 -9.78
N ILE A 29 6.26 -3.41 -9.17
CA ILE A 29 5.07 -2.85 -9.82
C ILE A 29 5.46 -1.93 -10.98
N VAL A 30 6.44 -1.05 -10.78
CA VAL A 30 6.96 -0.17 -11.83
C VAL A 30 7.63 -0.98 -12.95
N GLU A 31 8.47 -1.96 -12.62
CA GLU A 31 9.15 -2.84 -13.58
C GLU A 31 8.16 -3.70 -14.39
N ALA A 32 7.02 -4.06 -13.80
CA ALA A 32 5.91 -4.73 -14.50
C ALA A 32 5.12 -3.82 -15.45
N GLY A 33 5.48 -2.55 -15.58
CA GLY A 33 4.82 -1.59 -16.47
C GLY A 33 3.45 -1.11 -15.97
N ILE A 34 3.15 -1.27 -14.69
CA ILE A 34 1.91 -0.77 -14.08
C ILE A 34 2.05 0.74 -13.88
N THR A 35 1.10 1.48 -14.40
CA THR A 35 1.15 2.96 -14.45
C THR A 35 0.24 3.65 -13.46
N ASP A 36 -0.83 3.01 -13.02
CA ASP A 36 -1.83 3.61 -12.14
C ASP A 36 -1.94 2.81 -10.84
N VAL A 37 -1.99 3.51 -9.71
CA VAL A 37 -2.13 2.92 -8.38
C VAL A 37 -3.15 3.72 -7.58
N VAL A 38 -4.08 3.05 -6.92
CA VAL A 38 -5.08 3.69 -6.05
C VAL A 38 -4.79 3.35 -4.60
N ILE A 39 -4.70 4.37 -3.75
CA ILE A 39 -4.35 4.18 -2.34
C ILE A 39 -5.34 4.87 -1.40
N SER A 40 -5.76 4.14 -0.37
CA SER A 40 -6.44 4.66 0.80
C SER A 40 -5.45 4.70 1.96
N PRO A 41 -5.04 5.90 2.42
CA PRO A 41 -3.97 6.04 3.39
C PRO A 41 -4.39 5.58 4.78
N GLY A 42 -3.45 4.98 5.50
CA GLY A 42 -3.63 4.57 6.89
C GLY A 42 -2.26 4.35 7.56
N SER A 43 -2.23 4.24 8.88
CA SER A 43 -0.96 4.15 9.62
C SER A 43 -0.12 2.92 9.24
N ARG A 44 -0.76 1.77 9.01
CA ARG A 44 -0.04 0.52 8.73
C ARG A 44 0.42 0.38 7.29
N ASN A 45 -0.23 1.05 6.35
CA ASN A 45 0.27 1.08 4.98
C ASN A 45 1.17 2.30 4.69
N ALA A 46 1.59 3.06 5.71
CA ALA A 46 2.47 4.22 5.54
C ALA A 46 3.76 3.90 4.75
N PRO A 47 4.46 2.78 4.97
CA PRO A 47 5.63 2.45 4.16
C PRO A 47 5.31 2.32 2.66
N LEU A 48 4.20 1.68 2.30
CA LEU A 48 3.72 1.59 0.91
C LEU A 48 3.30 2.96 0.37
N SER A 49 2.55 3.75 1.16
CA SER A 49 2.11 5.09 0.78
C SER A 49 3.30 6.00 0.42
N ILE A 50 4.34 5.99 1.25
CA ILE A 50 5.56 6.78 1.04
C ILE A 50 6.30 6.28 -0.20
N ALA A 51 6.45 4.97 -0.38
CA ALA A 51 7.15 4.41 -1.52
C ALA A 51 6.42 4.71 -2.84
N PHE A 52 5.10 4.57 -2.89
CA PHE A 52 4.29 4.94 -4.06
C PHE A 52 4.33 6.45 -4.33
N HIS A 53 4.27 7.27 -3.28
CA HIS A 53 4.41 8.72 -3.44
C HIS A 53 5.77 9.08 -4.06
N GLN A 54 6.86 8.49 -3.59
CA GLN A 54 8.20 8.70 -4.15
C GLN A 54 8.29 8.28 -5.63
N ALA A 55 7.65 7.17 -6.01
CA ALA A 55 7.57 6.74 -7.39
C ALA A 55 6.75 7.71 -8.25
N SER A 56 5.66 8.24 -7.71
CA SER A 56 4.81 9.23 -8.39
C SER A 56 5.52 10.56 -8.62
N VAL A 57 6.27 11.06 -7.63
CA VAL A 57 7.08 12.29 -7.78
C VAL A 57 8.13 12.14 -8.89
N LYS A 58 8.65 10.91 -9.07
CA LYS A 58 9.59 10.59 -10.16
C LYS A 58 8.91 10.37 -11.51
N GLY A 59 7.58 10.51 -11.61
CA GLY A 59 6.83 10.28 -12.83
C GLY A 59 6.73 8.81 -13.27
N LEU A 60 7.08 7.85 -12.41
CA LEU A 60 7.07 6.43 -12.73
C LEU A 60 5.67 5.81 -12.67
N ILE A 61 4.79 6.38 -11.85
CA ILE A 61 3.38 5.97 -11.71
C ILE A 61 2.49 7.19 -11.53
N LYS A 62 1.20 7.01 -11.78
CA LYS A 62 0.13 7.95 -11.43
C LYS A 62 -0.54 7.45 -10.15
N LEU A 63 -0.37 8.20 -9.07
CA LEU A 63 -0.93 7.87 -7.77
C LEU A 63 -2.28 8.56 -7.57
N HIS A 64 -3.31 7.75 -7.30
CA HIS A 64 -4.66 8.22 -7.00
C HIS A 64 -4.96 7.99 -5.51
N VAL A 65 -5.10 9.08 -4.75
CA VAL A 65 -5.47 8.99 -3.34
C VAL A 65 -6.98 9.08 -3.19
N ARG A 66 -7.57 8.12 -2.46
CA ARG A 66 -8.99 8.07 -2.12
C ARG A 66 -9.14 7.67 -0.66
N ILE A 67 -9.90 8.44 0.09
CA ILE A 67 -10.04 8.21 1.54
C ILE A 67 -10.96 7.02 1.84
N ASP A 68 -12.07 6.91 1.13
CA ASP A 68 -13.00 5.78 1.27
C ASP A 68 -12.56 4.59 0.44
N GLU A 69 -12.33 3.46 1.09
CA GLU A 69 -11.76 2.26 0.48
C GLU A 69 -12.70 1.63 -0.55
N ARG A 70 -14.00 1.62 -0.31
CA ARG A 70 -14.97 1.07 -1.26
C ARG A 70 -14.97 1.88 -2.55
N THR A 71 -15.01 3.19 -2.44
CA THR A 71 -14.91 4.10 -3.59
C THR A 71 -13.56 3.95 -4.30
N ALA A 72 -12.46 3.80 -3.54
CA ALA A 72 -11.14 3.56 -4.08
C ALA A 72 -11.07 2.30 -4.94
N ALA A 73 -11.65 1.20 -4.45
CA ALA A 73 -11.63 -0.08 -5.15
C ALA A 73 -12.46 -0.04 -6.46
N PHE A 74 -13.64 0.56 -6.45
CA PHE A 74 -14.43 0.74 -7.68
C PHE A 74 -13.79 1.72 -8.65
N PHE A 75 -13.11 2.75 -8.16
CA PHE A 75 -12.35 3.65 -9.01
C PHE A 75 -11.20 2.92 -9.73
N ALA A 76 -10.45 2.09 -9.00
CA ALA A 76 -9.40 1.25 -9.58
C ALA A 76 -9.96 0.24 -10.59
N LEU A 77 -11.11 -0.37 -10.29
CA LEU A 77 -11.81 -1.26 -11.21
C LEU A 77 -12.18 -0.54 -12.52
N GLY A 78 -12.64 0.71 -12.43
CA GLY A 78 -12.91 1.54 -13.59
C GLY A 78 -11.67 1.81 -14.44
N ILE A 79 -10.53 2.10 -13.79
CA ILE A 79 -9.24 2.26 -14.50
C ILE A 79 -8.82 0.95 -15.17
N ALA A 80 -8.90 -0.18 -14.45
CA ALA A 80 -8.54 -1.49 -14.99
C ALA A 80 -9.41 -1.84 -16.21
N LYS A 81 -10.72 -1.58 -16.13
CA LYS A 81 -11.67 -1.79 -17.23
C LYS A 81 -11.36 -0.93 -18.46
N ALA A 82 -11.06 0.34 -18.24
CA ALA A 82 -10.78 1.28 -19.34
C ALA A 82 -9.41 1.05 -19.98
N SER A 83 -8.40 0.66 -19.19
CA SER A 83 -7.03 0.52 -19.67
C SER A 83 -6.67 -0.92 -20.10
N GLY A 84 -7.41 -1.93 -19.65
CA GLY A 84 -7.05 -3.35 -19.81
C GLY A 84 -5.79 -3.75 -19.01
N ARG A 85 -5.34 -2.93 -18.05
CA ARG A 85 -4.12 -3.15 -17.30
C ARG A 85 -4.40 -3.42 -15.81
N PRO A 86 -3.52 -4.18 -15.12
CA PRO A 86 -3.62 -4.37 -13.70
C PRO A 86 -3.54 -3.03 -12.94
N VAL A 87 -4.38 -2.84 -11.94
CA VAL A 87 -4.36 -1.66 -11.06
C VAL A 87 -4.22 -2.11 -9.61
N PRO A 88 -3.14 -1.73 -8.93
CA PRO A 88 -3.00 -1.94 -7.49
C PRO A 88 -3.96 -1.06 -6.70
N ILE A 89 -4.64 -1.69 -5.72
CA ILE A 89 -5.41 -1.02 -4.68
C ILE A 89 -4.71 -1.26 -3.34
N VAL A 90 -4.47 -0.20 -2.59
CA VAL A 90 -3.63 -0.25 -1.38
C VAL A 90 -4.41 0.30 -0.20
N CYS A 91 -4.55 -0.46 0.88
CA CYS A 91 -5.18 0.01 2.11
C CYS A 91 -4.48 -0.49 3.38
N THR A 92 -4.92 0.04 4.50
CA THR A 92 -4.53 -0.42 5.82
C THR A 92 -5.26 -1.73 6.19
N SER A 93 -5.17 -2.15 7.44
CA SER A 93 -5.82 -3.35 7.98
C SER A 93 -7.26 -3.12 8.41
N GLY A 94 -7.93 -4.18 8.85
CA GLY A 94 -9.26 -4.13 9.46
C GLY A 94 -10.38 -3.95 8.46
N THR A 95 -11.32 -3.06 8.74
CA THR A 95 -12.51 -2.81 7.90
C THR A 95 -12.18 -2.25 6.53
N ALA A 96 -11.02 -1.62 6.35
CA ALA A 96 -10.50 -1.17 5.07
C ALA A 96 -10.48 -2.31 4.04
N VAL A 97 -9.96 -3.48 4.44
CA VAL A 97 -9.90 -4.68 3.59
C VAL A 97 -11.29 -5.18 3.23
N ALA A 98 -12.23 -5.20 4.19
CA ALA A 98 -13.61 -5.63 3.96
C ALA A 98 -14.34 -4.73 2.95
N ASN A 99 -14.03 -3.43 2.93
CA ASN A 99 -14.61 -2.47 2.00
C ASN A 99 -14.16 -2.67 0.54
N TYR A 100 -13.08 -3.41 0.31
CA TYR A 100 -12.67 -3.79 -1.06
C TYR A 100 -13.49 -4.93 -1.66
N HIS A 101 -14.15 -5.72 -0.81
CA HIS A 101 -14.80 -6.96 -1.22
C HIS A 101 -15.80 -6.80 -2.39
N PRO A 102 -16.70 -5.80 -2.42
CA PRO A 102 -17.65 -5.65 -3.54
C PRO A 102 -16.96 -5.45 -4.90
N ALA A 103 -15.91 -4.62 -4.95
CA ALA A 103 -15.17 -4.38 -6.18
C ALA A 103 -14.31 -5.59 -6.61
N VAL A 104 -13.78 -6.35 -5.63
CA VAL A 104 -13.02 -7.57 -5.89
C VAL A 104 -13.92 -8.66 -6.47
N LEU A 105 -15.15 -8.80 -5.97
CA LEU A 105 -16.13 -9.71 -6.56
C LEU A 105 -16.45 -9.33 -8.01
N GLU A 106 -16.72 -8.06 -8.27
CA GLU A 106 -16.99 -7.56 -9.63
C GLU A 106 -15.78 -7.79 -10.56
N ALA A 107 -14.56 -7.51 -10.08
CA ALA A 107 -13.33 -7.78 -10.82
C ALA A 107 -13.20 -9.28 -11.18
N SER A 108 -13.50 -10.17 -10.22
CA SER A 108 -13.46 -11.61 -10.42
C SER A 108 -14.48 -12.08 -11.46
N HIS A 109 -15.73 -11.62 -11.37
CA HIS A 109 -16.79 -11.99 -12.31
C HIS A 109 -16.55 -11.46 -13.73
N THR A 110 -15.89 -10.30 -13.85
CA THR A 110 -15.61 -9.65 -15.14
C THR A 110 -14.19 -9.93 -15.66
N ASN A 111 -13.40 -10.75 -14.95
CA ASN A 111 -12.01 -11.07 -15.29
C ASN A 111 -11.12 -9.81 -15.44
N LEU A 112 -11.36 -8.79 -14.63
CA LEU A 112 -10.55 -7.58 -14.62
C LEU A 112 -9.43 -7.70 -13.59
N PRO A 113 -8.17 -7.34 -13.95
CA PRO A 113 -7.05 -7.52 -13.06
C PRO A 113 -6.97 -6.40 -12.00
N LEU A 114 -7.21 -6.74 -10.74
CA LEU A 114 -6.91 -5.91 -9.58
C LEU A 114 -5.81 -6.56 -8.74
N LEU A 115 -4.80 -5.78 -8.36
CA LEU A 115 -3.76 -6.21 -7.44
C LEU A 115 -4.04 -5.65 -6.04
N VAL A 116 -4.48 -6.50 -5.13
CA VAL A 116 -4.91 -6.09 -3.78
C VAL A 116 -3.73 -6.13 -2.81
N LEU A 117 -3.29 -4.98 -2.32
CA LEU A 117 -2.21 -4.81 -1.36
C LEU A 117 -2.77 -4.31 -0.02
N THR A 118 -2.85 -5.20 0.95
CA THR A 118 -3.36 -4.86 2.29
C THR A 118 -2.24 -4.95 3.32
N ALA A 119 -2.15 -3.94 4.18
CA ALA A 119 -1.25 -3.99 5.32
C ALA A 119 -1.92 -4.66 6.51
N ASP A 120 -1.12 -5.31 7.36
CA ASP A 120 -1.61 -5.91 8.60
C ASP A 120 -0.75 -5.50 9.80
N ARG A 121 -1.21 -5.83 10.97
CA ARG A 121 -0.50 -5.69 12.23
C ARG A 121 0.69 -6.66 12.30
N PRO A 122 1.73 -6.32 13.07
CA PRO A 122 2.73 -7.30 13.48
C PRO A 122 2.06 -8.49 14.16
N ALA A 123 2.60 -9.68 14.00
CA ALA A 123 2.04 -10.91 14.56
C ALA A 123 1.79 -10.82 16.07
N SER A 124 2.67 -10.12 16.80
CA SER A 124 2.55 -9.87 18.25
C SER A 124 1.33 -9.04 18.65
N LEU A 125 0.78 -8.25 17.75
CA LEU A 125 -0.39 -7.39 18.02
C LEU A 125 -1.70 -7.96 17.46
N ARG A 126 -1.67 -9.13 16.82
CA ARG A 126 -2.89 -9.78 16.34
C ARG A 126 -3.73 -10.25 17.52
N LYS A 127 -5.05 -10.05 17.46
CA LYS A 127 -6.03 -10.41 18.50
C LYS A 127 -5.89 -9.65 19.82
N THR A 128 -5.11 -8.57 19.87
CA THR A 128 -4.96 -7.74 21.08
C THR A 128 -5.94 -6.57 21.13
N GLY A 129 -6.72 -6.34 20.08
CA GLY A 129 -7.55 -5.13 19.95
C GLY A 129 -6.74 -3.86 19.61
N ALA A 130 -5.45 -3.97 19.38
CA ALA A 130 -4.61 -2.84 18.99
C ALA A 130 -5.00 -2.30 17.59
N ASN A 131 -5.18 -1.00 17.52
CA ASN A 131 -5.42 -0.27 16.26
C ASN A 131 -4.13 -0.02 15.51
#